data_87c2890682b8abfab70b4d18c21a1c27
#
_entry.id   87c2890682b8abfab70b4d18c21a1c27
#
_cell.length_a   1.000
_cell.length_b   1.000
_cell.length_c   1.000
_cell.angle_alpha   90.00
_cell.angle_beta   90.00
_cell.angle_gamma   90.00
#
_symmetry.space_group_name_H-M   'P 1'
#
loop_
_entity.id
_entity.type
_entity.pdbx_description
1 polymer ?
#
loop_
_entity_poly.entity_id
_entity_poly.type
_entity_poly.pdbx_seq_one_letter_code
_entity_poly.pdbx_strand_id
1 'polypeptide(L)'
;MKQKININDYAQAITAALKGGILLNTNGDKFNAMVIGWGGLGVCWSRQVFTVYVREGRYTRSQLDKTGEFTLSIPLSGADPEINRVCGSLSGRDIDKVAEAGLTLVDPETNSTPGIREYPLTLECRVLYSQKQDLAGIPEEIRKRSYPQDVDSSCPMANRDAHIAYIGEIVDAYLITE
;
A
#
# COMPACT_ATOMS: atom_id res chain seq x y z
N MET A 1 -15.35 2.81 -16.53
CA MET A 1 -14.32 2.66 -17.58
C MET A 1 -12.95 2.93 -16.99
N LYS A 2 -11.84 2.70 -17.74
CA LYS A 2 -10.47 3.04 -17.33
C LYS A 2 -9.84 3.97 -18.35
N GLN A 3 -9.22 5.03 -17.86
CA GLN A 3 -8.50 6.01 -18.68
C GLN A 3 -7.03 5.94 -18.33
N LYS A 4 -6.18 5.54 -19.27
CA LYS A 4 -4.72 5.56 -19.12
C LYS A 4 -4.22 6.98 -18.85
N ILE A 5 -3.21 7.07 -17.99
CA ILE A 5 -2.64 8.36 -17.58
C ILE A 5 -1.11 8.37 -17.69
N ASN A 6 -0.55 9.58 -17.76
CA ASN A 6 0.86 9.78 -17.46
C ASN A 6 1.00 10.03 -15.96
N ILE A 7 1.67 9.12 -15.25
CA ILE A 7 1.80 9.18 -13.79
C ILE A 7 2.49 10.47 -13.31
N ASN A 8 3.36 11.06 -14.12
CA ASN A 8 4.06 12.29 -13.76
C ASN A 8 3.10 13.46 -13.52
N ASP A 9 1.96 13.48 -14.22
CA ASP A 9 0.93 14.51 -14.06
C ASP A 9 0.21 14.41 -12.69
N TYR A 10 0.32 13.26 -12.04
CA TYR A 10 -0.30 12.96 -10.74
C TYR A 10 0.69 12.90 -9.57
N ALA A 11 1.98 13.13 -9.78
CA ALA A 11 3.02 12.96 -8.74
C ALA A 11 2.75 13.79 -7.48
N GLN A 12 2.29 15.03 -7.64
CA GLN A 12 1.92 15.89 -6.52
C GLN A 12 0.70 15.33 -5.75
N ALA A 13 -0.35 14.92 -6.47
CA ALA A 13 -1.57 14.36 -5.87
C ALA A 13 -1.25 13.07 -5.10
N ILE A 14 -0.44 12.18 -5.66
CA ILE A 14 0.01 10.93 -5.04
C ILE A 14 0.77 11.23 -3.73
N THR A 15 1.72 12.16 -3.76
CA THR A 15 2.51 12.52 -2.58
C THR A 15 1.64 13.16 -1.48
N ALA A 16 0.68 13.99 -1.87
CA ALA A 16 -0.26 14.60 -0.94
C ALA A 16 -1.18 13.54 -0.29
N ALA A 17 -1.69 12.59 -1.08
CA ALA A 17 -2.59 11.53 -0.62
C ALA A 17 -1.94 10.59 0.41
N LEU A 18 -0.62 10.34 0.31
CA LEU A 18 0.10 9.49 1.27
C LEU A 18 -0.08 9.93 2.72
N LYS A 19 -0.15 11.24 2.99
CA LYS A 19 -0.37 11.76 4.36
C LYS A 19 -1.73 11.37 4.94
N GLY A 20 -2.75 11.26 4.08
CA GLY A 20 -4.09 10.84 4.47
C GLY A 20 -4.30 9.32 4.44
N GLY A 21 -3.39 8.61 3.83
CA GLY A 21 -3.44 7.17 3.59
C GLY A 21 -3.92 6.83 2.18
N ILE A 22 -3.20 5.93 1.54
CA ILE A 22 -3.58 5.29 0.27
C ILE A 22 -3.73 3.80 0.51
N LEU A 23 -4.38 3.07 -0.39
CA LEU A 23 -4.55 1.64 -0.26
C LEU A 23 -3.48 0.88 -1.04
N LEU A 24 -2.78 -0.01 -0.35
CA LEU A 24 -1.95 -1.05 -0.92
C LEU A 24 -2.77 -2.34 -1.00
N ASN A 25 -3.08 -2.75 -2.21
CA ASN A 25 -3.89 -3.93 -2.51
C ASN A 25 -3.00 -5.11 -2.89
N THR A 26 -3.36 -6.29 -2.45
CA THR A 26 -2.69 -7.56 -2.75
C THR A 26 -3.74 -8.64 -3.01
N ASN A 27 -3.40 -9.64 -3.81
CA ASN A 27 -4.32 -10.73 -4.18
C ASN A 27 -3.56 -12.08 -4.26
N GLY A 28 -3.04 -12.54 -3.13
CA GLY A 28 -2.37 -13.83 -3.03
C GLY A 28 -3.36 -14.97 -2.75
N ASP A 29 -3.74 -15.17 -1.48
CA ASP A 29 -4.75 -16.18 -1.12
C ASP A 29 -6.17 -15.64 -1.34
N LYS A 30 -6.36 -14.36 -1.08
CA LYS A 30 -7.58 -13.59 -1.31
C LYS A 30 -7.21 -12.12 -1.48
N PHE A 31 -8.14 -11.34 -2.01
CA PHE A 31 -7.96 -9.89 -2.06
C PHE A 31 -7.81 -9.31 -0.63
N ASN A 32 -6.87 -8.38 -0.49
CA ASN A 32 -6.67 -7.66 0.76
C ASN A 32 -6.19 -6.24 0.46
N ALA A 33 -6.76 -5.26 1.14
CA ALA A 33 -6.35 -3.87 1.10
C ALA A 33 -5.78 -3.43 2.46
N MET A 34 -4.69 -2.66 2.44
CA MET A 34 -4.07 -2.10 3.63
C MET A 34 -3.77 -0.61 3.43
N VAL A 35 -4.12 0.21 4.41
CA VAL A 35 -3.72 1.63 4.38
C VAL A 35 -2.22 1.75 4.61
N ILE A 36 -1.57 2.51 3.73
CA ILE A 36 -0.18 2.93 3.89
C ILE A 36 -0.09 4.46 3.85
N GLY A 37 0.79 5.02 4.69
CA GLY A 37 1.12 6.44 4.73
C GLY A 37 2.60 6.69 4.42
N TRP A 38 3.36 5.64 4.17
CA TRP A 38 4.79 5.69 3.86
C TRP A 38 5.05 5.05 2.52
N GLY A 39 5.83 5.74 1.70
CA GLY A 39 6.15 5.31 0.35
C GLY A 39 6.63 6.47 -0.51
N GLY A 40 6.82 6.18 -1.78
CA GLY A 40 7.21 7.24 -2.71
C GLY A 40 7.28 6.78 -4.15
N LEU A 41 6.87 7.68 -5.02
CA LEU A 41 7.08 7.59 -6.46
C LEU A 41 8.53 7.95 -6.78
N GLY A 42 9.17 7.23 -7.67
CA GLY A 42 10.55 7.48 -8.05
C GLY A 42 10.99 6.77 -9.33
N VAL A 43 12.30 6.82 -9.55
CA VAL A 43 12.96 6.10 -10.65
C VAL A 43 14.07 5.23 -10.07
N CYS A 44 14.07 3.96 -10.39
CA CYS A 44 15.14 3.01 -10.05
C CYS A 44 15.41 2.10 -11.24
N TRP A 45 16.69 1.85 -11.54
CA TRP A 45 17.12 1.05 -12.72
C TRP A 45 16.48 1.53 -14.04
N SER A 46 16.36 2.86 -14.21
CA SER A 46 15.72 3.51 -15.38
C SER A 46 14.25 3.13 -15.57
N ARG A 47 13.56 2.68 -14.51
CA ARG A 47 12.13 2.34 -14.50
C ARG A 47 11.38 3.25 -13.53
N GLN A 48 10.15 3.60 -13.87
CA GLN A 48 9.26 4.24 -12.90
C GLN A 48 8.85 3.23 -11.84
N VAL A 49 9.06 3.59 -10.58
CA VAL A 49 8.81 2.69 -9.44
C VAL A 49 7.98 3.39 -8.37
N PHE A 50 7.26 2.58 -7.60
CA PHE A 50 6.72 3.01 -6.32
C PHE A 50 7.30 2.14 -5.21
N THR A 51 7.89 2.77 -4.19
CA THR A 51 8.37 2.07 -3.01
C THR A 51 7.28 2.07 -1.95
N VAL A 52 6.93 0.90 -1.43
CA VAL A 52 6.00 0.73 -0.31
C VAL A 52 6.71 0.12 0.89
N TYR A 53 6.28 0.46 2.10
CA TYR A 53 6.83 -0.07 3.35
C TYR A 53 5.76 -0.89 4.07
N VAL A 54 6.02 -2.18 4.27
CA VAL A 54 5.09 -3.12 4.90
C VAL A 54 5.75 -3.76 6.11
N ARG A 55 5.10 -3.71 7.29
CA ARG A 55 5.63 -4.37 8.49
C ARG A 55 5.63 -5.88 8.32
N GLU A 56 6.64 -6.52 8.90
CA GLU A 56 6.84 -7.98 8.81
C GLU A 56 5.60 -8.77 9.27
N GLY A 57 4.93 -8.34 10.34
CA GLY A 57 3.75 -9.01 10.89
C GLY A 57 2.46 -8.83 10.08
N ARG A 58 2.41 -7.93 9.09
CA ARG A 58 1.18 -7.66 8.34
C ARG A 58 0.82 -8.79 7.37
N TYR A 59 -0.47 -9.07 7.26
CA TYR A 59 -1.00 -10.05 6.30
C TYR A 59 -0.61 -9.70 4.85
N THR A 60 -0.60 -8.42 4.50
CA THR A 60 -0.15 -7.91 3.20
C THR A 60 1.25 -8.41 2.82
N ARG A 61 2.18 -8.49 3.79
CA ARG A 61 3.53 -9.01 3.57
C ARG A 61 3.50 -10.44 3.03
N SER A 62 2.74 -11.34 3.66
CA SER A 62 2.66 -12.74 3.22
C SER A 62 2.02 -12.88 1.82
N GLN A 63 1.15 -11.97 1.43
CA GLN A 63 0.55 -11.91 0.10
C GLN A 63 1.58 -11.44 -0.94
N LEU A 64 2.31 -10.36 -0.65
CA LEU A 64 3.38 -9.84 -1.53
C LEU A 64 4.47 -10.88 -1.78
N ASP A 65 4.87 -11.63 -0.74
CA ASP A 65 5.89 -12.67 -0.88
C ASP A 65 5.43 -13.82 -1.79
N LYS A 66 4.13 -14.04 -1.95
CA LYS A 66 3.57 -15.08 -2.83
C LYS A 66 3.48 -14.64 -4.28
N THR A 67 3.00 -13.43 -4.53
CA THR A 67 2.67 -12.98 -5.89
C THR A 67 3.74 -12.09 -6.51
N GLY A 68 4.46 -11.32 -5.69
CA GLY A 68 5.34 -10.27 -6.18
C GLY A 68 4.60 -9.12 -6.89
N GLU A 69 3.27 -9.03 -6.71
CA GLU A 69 2.43 -8.03 -7.37
C GLU A 69 1.57 -7.27 -6.35
N PHE A 70 1.31 -6.01 -6.65
CA PHE A 70 0.40 -5.18 -5.88
C PHE A 70 -0.20 -4.08 -6.74
N THR A 71 -1.28 -3.51 -6.24
CA THR A 71 -1.92 -2.34 -6.84
C THR A 71 -2.04 -1.25 -5.77
N LEU A 72 -1.80 -0.02 -6.14
CA LEU A 72 -2.10 1.14 -5.29
C LEU A 72 -3.39 1.77 -5.78
N SER A 73 -4.33 1.98 -4.85
CA SER A 73 -5.53 2.77 -5.09
C SER A 73 -5.45 4.05 -4.27
N ILE A 74 -5.53 5.19 -4.95
CA ILE A 74 -5.20 6.50 -4.43
C ILE A 74 -6.42 7.41 -4.53
N PRO A 75 -6.88 7.98 -3.39
CA PRO A 75 -8.01 8.91 -3.38
C PRO A 75 -7.58 10.27 -3.94
N LEU A 76 -8.37 10.83 -4.84
CA LEU A 76 -8.13 12.18 -5.40
C LEU A 76 -8.87 13.28 -4.63
N SER A 77 -9.93 12.92 -3.89
CA SER A 77 -10.78 13.86 -3.13
C SER A 77 -10.61 13.73 -1.61
N GLY A 78 -9.50 13.12 -1.17
CA GLY A 78 -9.25 12.78 0.24
C GLY A 78 -9.66 11.35 0.56
N ALA A 79 -9.04 10.79 1.61
CA ALA A 79 -9.31 9.43 2.04
C ALA A 79 -10.66 9.33 2.78
N ASP A 80 -11.42 8.28 2.51
CA ASP A 80 -12.65 7.96 3.22
C ASP A 80 -12.30 7.43 4.63
N PRO A 81 -12.87 8.03 5.71
CA PRO A 81 -12.54 7.62 7.09
C PRO A 81 -12.93 6.17 7.40
N GLU A 82 -14.04 5.66 6.84
CA GLU A 82 -14.49 4.29 7.11
C GLU A 82 -13.64 3.26 6.37
N ILE A 83 -13.30 3.51 5.11
CA ILE A 83 -12.35 2.68 4.36
C ILE A 83 -11.01 2.65 5.09
N ASN A 84 -10.52 3.81 5.55
CA ASN A 84 -9.27 3.89 6.29
C ASN A 84 -9.35 3.16 7.66
N ARG A 85 -10.47 3.24 8.36
CA ARG A 85 -10.69 2.52 9.61
C ARG A 85 -10.60 1.00 9.38
N VAL A 86 -11.33 0.47 8.44
CA VAL A 86 -11.37 -0.97 8.14
C VAL A 86 -10.02 -1.44 7.58
N CYS A 87 -9.52 -0.79 6.54
CA CYS A 87 -8.31 -1.23 5.85
C CYS A 87 -7.01 -0.96 6.65
N GLY A 88 -7.02 0.04 7.53
CA GLY A 88 -5.86 0.40 8.35
C GLY A 88 -5.76 -0.35 9.68
N SER A 89 -6.90 -0.63 10.34
CA SER A 89 -6.93 -1.16 11.71
C SER A 89 -7.22 -2.66 11.79
N LEU A 90 -8.05 -3.20 10.88
CA LEU A 90 -8.45 -4.61 10.91
C LEU A 90 -7.52 -5.49 10.07
N SER A 91 -7.37 -6.76 10.46
CA SER A 91 -6.55 -7.71 9.72
C SER A 91 -7.36 -8.43 8.64
N GLY A 92 -6.83 -8.45 7.41
CA GLY A 92 -7.41 -9.27 6.34
C GLY A 92 -7.31 -10.78 6.56
N ARG A 93 -6.57 -11.25 7.61
CA ARG A 93 -6.65 -12.65 8.04
C ARG A 93 -8.02 -12.97 8.62
N ASP A 94 -8.59 -12.02 9.37
CA ASP A 94 -9.74 -12.26 10.24
C ASP A 94 -11.06 -11.84 9.61
N ILE A 95 -11.01 -10.91 8.64
CA ILE A 95 -12.22 -10.36 7.99
C ILE A 95 -12.09 -10.34 6.46
N ASP A 96 -13.22 -10.19 5.79
CA ASP A 96 -13.31 -9.80 4.40
C ASP A 96 -13.42 -8.26 4.33
N LYS A 97 -12.33 -7.61 3.97
CA LYS A 97 -12.27 -6.15 3.88
C LYS A 97 -13.11 -5.57 2.76
N VAL A 98 -13.36 -6.34 1.70
CA VAL A 98 -14.22 -5.90 0.59
C VAL A 98 -15.64 -5.71 1.09
N ALA A 99 -16.18 -6.71 1.77
CA ALA A 99 -17.53 -6.65 2.33
C ALA A 99 -17.62 -5.63 3.47
N GLU A 100 -16.64 -5.62 4.39
CA GLU A 100 -16.67 -4.77 5.58
C GLU A 100 -16.55 -3.28 5.27
N ALA A 101 -15.73 -2.90 4.27
CA ALA A 101 -15.54 -1.52 3.86
C ALA A 101 -16.39 -1.11 2.64
N GLY A 102 -17.23 -2.00 2.11
CA GLY A 102 -18.04 -1.73 0.94
C GLY A 102 -17.24 -1.41 -0.32
N LEU A 103 -16.09 -2.08 -0.53
CA LEU A 103 -15.21 -1.79 -1.65
C LEU A 103 -15.74 -2.38 -2.96
N THR A 104 -15.62 -1.63 -4.04
CA THR A 104 -15.91 -2.10 -5.40
C THR A 104 -14.60 -2.43 -6.12
N LEU A 105 -14.34 -3.71 -6.29
CA LEU A 105 -13.15 -4.16 -7.03
C LEU A 105 -13.29 -3.89 -8.52
N VAL A 106 -12.18 -3.49 -9.13
CA VAL A 106 -12.07 -3.27 -10.58
C VAL A 106 -10.92 -4.12 -11.10
N ASP A 107 -11.21 -4.99 -12.06
CA ASP A 107 -10.23 -5.92 -12.63
C ASP A 107 -8.96 -5.17 -13.09
N PRO A 108 -7.78 -5.76 -12.91
CA PRO A 108 -6.52 -5.16 -13.34
C PRO A 108 -6.36 -5.21 -14.88
N GLU A 109 -5.36 -4.49 -15.41
CA GLU A 109 -4.99 -4.50 -16.84
C GLU A 109 -3.80 -5.42 -17.12
N THR A 110 -2.82 -5.45 -16.23
CA THR A 110 -1.52 -6.09 -16.48
C THR A 110 -1.06 -7.06 -15.39
N ASN A 111 -1.50 -6.87 -14.15
CA ASN A 111 -1.17 -7.76 -13.04
C ASN A 111 -2.39 -8.55 -12.55
N SER A 112 -2.28 -9.28 -11.44
CA SER A 112 -3.36 -10.12 -10.91
C SER A 112 -4.14 -9.46 -9.76
N THR A 113 -3.82 -8.21 -9.40
CA THR A 113 -4.37 -7.54 -8.22
C THR A 113 -5.35 -6.43 -8.61
N PRO A 114 -6.64 -6.54 -8.26
CA PRO A 114 -7.64 -5.51 -8.57
C PRO A 114 -7.32 -4.14 -8.00
N GLY A 115 -7.78 -3.09 -8.70
CA GLY A 115 -7.92 -1.75 -8.16
C GLY A 115 -9.23 -1.60 -7.38
N ILE A 116 -9.46 -0.41 -6.81
CA ILE A 116 -10.63 -0.06 -6.01
C ILE A 116 -11.27 1.19 -6.58
N ARG A 117 -12.57 1.14 -6.88
CA ARG A 117 -13.31 2.25 -7.51
C ARG A 117 -13.37 3.51 -6.64
N GLU A 118 -13.53 3.35 -5.33
CA GLU A 118 -13.64 4.43 -4.36
C GLU A 118 -12.37 5.27 -4.29
N TYR A 119 -11.21 4.67 -4.68
CA TYR A 119 -9.91 5.34 -4.78
C TYR A 119 -9.39 5.22 -6.22
N PRO A 120 -9.86 6.10 -7.13
CA PRO A 120 -9.87 5.86 -8.57
C PRO A 120 -8.52 5.91 -9.27
N LEU A 121 -7.53 6.61 -8.71
CA LEU A 121 -6.19 6.64 -9.30
C LEU A 121 -5.47 5.34 -8.96
N THR A 122 -5.22 4.53 -9.96
CA THR A 122 -4.71 3.16 -9.81
C THR A 122 -3.32 3.03 -10.44
N LEU A 123 -2.38 2.44 -9.67
CA LEU A 123 -1.06 2.06 -10.15
C LEU A 123 -0.90 0.54 -9.98
N GLU A 124 -0.68 -0.17 -11.08
CA GLU A 124 -0.35 -1.59 -11.04
C GLU A 124 1.16 -1.77 -10.97
N CYS A 125 1.62 -2.57 -10.02
CA CYS A 125 3.04 -2.68 -9.71
C CYS A 125 3.49 -4.15 -9.66
N ARG A 126 4.75 -4.38 -10.09
CA ARG A 126 5.46 -5.64 -9.94
C ARG A 126 6.71 -5.44 -9.11
N VAL A 127 6.89 -6.21 -8.06
CA VAL A 127 8.05 -6.13 -7.17
C VAL A 127 9.32 -6.49 -7.94
N LEU A 128 10.27 -5.57 -7.95
CA LEU A 128 11.62 -5.78 -8.51
C LEU A 128 12.61 -6.17 -7.43
N TYR A 129 12.44 -5.63 -6.21
CA TYR A 129 13.36 -5.82 -5.10
C TYR A 129 12.64 -5.59 -3.77
N SER A 130 13.08 -6.31 -2.75
CA SER A 130 12.63 -6.07 -1.39
C SER A 130 13.77 -6.18 -0.40
N GLN A 131 13.74 -5.34 0.64
CA GLN A 131 14.74 -5.34 1.70
C GLN A 131 14.13 -4.98 3.04
N LYS A 132 14.41 -5.79 4.06
CA LYS A 132 14.07 -5.44 5.44
C LYS A 132 14.92 -4.25 5.89
N GLN A 133 14.28 -3.27 6.52
CA GLN A 133 14.98 -2.13 7.11
C GLN A 133 15.83 -2.58 8.30
N ASP A 134 17.08 -2.14 8.33
CA ASP A 134 17.92 -2.26 9.50
C ASP A 134 17.57 -1.13 10.48
N LEU A 135 16.93 -1.49 11.60
CA LEU A 135 16.54 -0.54 12.63
C LEU A 135 17.75 0.15 13.29
N ALA A 136 18.92 -0.49 13.29
CA ALA A 136 20.14 0.12 13.85
C ALA A 136 20.62 1.33 13.04
N GLY A 137 20.34 1.35 11.73
CA GLY A 137 20.65 2.47 10.84
C GLY A 137 19.67 3.64 10.93
N ILE A 138 18.58 3.52 11.69
CA ILE A 138 17.57 4.58 11.84
C ILE A 138 17.92 5.47 13.04
N PRO A 139 17.86 6.81 12.91
CA PRO A 139 18.08 7.72 14.03
C PRO A 139 17.24 7.35 15.26
N GLU A 140 17.83 7.46 16.44
CA GLU A 140 17.24 6.99 17.70
C GLU A 140 15.86 7.62 17.97
N GLU A 141 15.70 8.89 17.71
CA GLU A 141 14.45 9.62 17.87
C GLU A 141 13.31 9.07 17.02
N ILE A 142 13.60 8.71 15.75
CA ILE A 142 12.66 8.10 14.83
C ILE A 142 12.36 6.66 15.28
N ARG A 143 13.38 5.92 15.67
CA ARG A 143 13.25 4.53 16.12
C ARG A 143 12.39 4.43 17.38
N LYS A 144 12.63 5.27 18.39
CA LYS A 144 11.81 5.31 19.61
C LYS A 144 10.34 5.62 19.33
N ARG A 145 10.07 6.50 18.38
CA ARG A 145 8.71 6.90 18.02
C ARG A 145 8.00 5.85 17.16
N SER A 146 8.68 5.28 16.16
CA SER A 146 8.06 4.45 15.12
C SER A 146 8.22 2.95 15.36
N TYR A 147 9.21 2.56 16.15
CA TYR A 147 9.56 1.15 16.44
C TYR A 147 9.83 0.95 17.95
N PRO A 148 8.88 1.30 18.82
CA PRO A 148 9.08 1.13 20.27
C PRO A 148 9.28 -0.35 20.60
N GLN A 149 10.26 -0.65 21.48
CA GLN A 149 10.59 -2.01 21.93
C GLN A 149 10.09 -2.31 23.34
N ASP A 150 9.74 -1.27 24.08
CA ASP A 150 9.31 -1.29 25.47
C ASP A 150 7.79 -1.23 25.65
N VAL A 151 7.05 -1.24 24.56
CA VAL A 151 5.58 -1.21 24.56
C VAL A 151 5.03 -2.63 24.51
N ASP A 152 3.99 -2.89 25.29
CA ASP A 152 3.30 -4.19 25.28
C ASP A 152 2.76 -4.52 23.88
N SER A 153 2.91 -5.78 23.47
CA SER A 153 2.50 -6.25 22.14
C SER A 153 0.98 -6.24 21.94
N SER A 154 0.19 -6.20 23.00
CA SER A 154 -1.27 -6.05 22.94
C SER A 154 -1.70 -4.60 22.64
N CYS A 155 -0.80 -3.63 22.81
CA CYS A 155 -1.09 -2.25 22.46
C CYS A 155 -1.28 -2.11 20.93
N PRO A 156 -2.42 -1.61 20.45
CA PRO A 156 -2.68 -1.46 19.03
C PRO A 156 -1.64 -0.58 18.29
N MET A 157 -0.97 0.30 19.03
CA MET A 157 0.07 1.20 18.51
C MET A 157 1.49 0.64 18.65
N ALA A 158 1.66 -0.58 19.18
CA ALA A 158 2.97 -1.20 19.34
C ALA A 158 3.58 -1.54 17.97
N ASN A 159 4.59 -0.81 17.59
CA ASN A 159 5.29 -0.92 16.31
C ASN A 159 6.68 -1.54 16.49
N ARG A 160 6.72 -2.79 17.01
CA ARG A 160 7.98 -3.47 17.34
C ARG A 160 8.71 -4.05 16.14
N ASP A 161 7.96 -4.49 15.14
CA ASP A 161 8.52 -5.11 13.93
C ASP A 161 9.00 -4.07 12.92
N ALA A 162 10.09 -4.40 12.22
CA ALA A 162 10.62 -3.58 11.13
C ALA A 162 9.67 -3.58 9.93
N HIS A 163 9.86 -2.61 9.04
CA HIS A 163 9.27 -2.66 7.71
C HIS A 163 10.19 -3.35 6.71
N ILE A 164 9.58 -3.94 5.72
CA ILE A 164 10.23 -4.36 4.49
C ILE A 164 9.89 -3.30 3.44
N ALA A 165 10.91 -2.74 2.80
CA ALA A 165 10.75 -1.90 1.63
C ALA A 165 10.57 -2.80 0.41
N TYR A 166 9.49 -2.61 -0.35
CA TYR A 166 9.26 -3.26 -1.63
C TYR A 166 9.34 -2.19 -2.71
N ILE A 167 10.27 -2.33 -3.65
CA ILE A 167 10.39 -1.47 -4.83
C ILE A 167 9.64 -2.15 -5.96
N GLY A 168 8.49 -1.60 -6.32
CA GLY A 168 7.64 -2.09 -7.41
C GLY A 168 7.78 -1.24 -8.66
N GLU A 169 8.07 -1.88 -9.81
CA GLU A 169 7.93 -1.24 -11.12
C GLU A 169 6.46 -0.93 -11.37
N ILE A 170 6.15 0.29 -11.76
CA ILE A 170 4.82 0.66 -12.20
C ILE A 170 4.66 0.16 -13.64
N VAL A 171 3.88 -0.91 -13.79
CA VAL A 171 3.65 -1.56 -15.09
C VAL A 171 2.43 -1.00 -15.81
N ASP A 172 1.52 -0.37 -15.05
CA ASP A 172 0.36 0.33 -15.59
C ASP A 172 -0.14 1.42 -14.64
N ALA A 173 -0.79 2.46 -15.21
CA ALA A 173 -1.39 3.55 -14.44
C ALA A 173 -2.65 4.08 -15.15
N TYR A 174 -3.75 4.20 -14.39
CA TYR A 174 -5.02 4.67 -14.95
C TYR A 174 -5.93 5.29 -13.89
N LEU A 175 -6.92 6.05 -14.38
CA LEU A 175 -8.09 6.48 -13.61
C LEU A 175 -9.26 5.51 -13.87
N ILE A 176 -9.91 5.09 -12.80
CA ILE A 176 -11.22 4.44 -12.87
C ILE A 176 -12.27 5.54 -12.99
N THR A 177 -12.97 5.57 -14.11
CA THR A 177 -14.06 6.52 -14.39
C THR A 177 -15.41 5.80 -14.35
N GLU A 178 -16.48 6.55 -14.25
CA GLU A 178 -17.86 6.04 -14.30
C GLU A 178 -18.19 5.34 -15.63
#